data_33edf0a233f4f1bd4b8af9684f40d237
#
_entry.id   33edf0a233f4f1bd4b8af9684f40d237
#
_cell.length_a   1.000
_cell.length_b   1.000
_cell.length_c   1.000
_cell.angle_alpha   90.00
_cell.angle_beta   90.00
_cell.angle_gamma   90.00
#
_symmetry.space_group_name_H-M   'P 1'
#
loop_
_entity.id
_entity.type
_entity.pdbx_description
1 polymer ?
#
loop_
_entity_poly.entity_id
_entity_poly.type
_entity_poly.pdbx_seq_one_letter_code
_entity_poly.pdbx_strand_id
1 'polypeptide(L)'
;NFLVTNEYTYTNLKECKMTYKVLSCDTPLKGVTQSVELSHGEVTLPAIQPGETGTAHFDLPDNFHEGDVLELEAFDKNGHSICNWSYPIRLVKQYFDHKMAQSPMTLEALPQATASRNASHIVLNSAKVSVTFDATTGIIKQVKAGETEVPFKDGPVAVGMKMRYEPSLSYVRETQE
;
A
#
# COMPACT_ATOMS: atom_id res chain seq x y z
N ASN A 1 -21.91 -2.98 4.44
CA ASN A 1 -22.78 -2.87 3.26
C ASN A 1 -22.04 -2.18 2.15
N PHE A 2 -22.20 -2.65 0.91
CA PHE A 2 -21.66 -2.02 -0.28
C PHE A 2 -22.61 -2.17 -1.46
N LEU A 3 -22.52 -1.25 -2.41
CA LEU A 3 -23.32 -1.30 -3.62
C LEU A 3 -22.65 -2.22 -4.64
N VAL A 4 -23.46 -3.04 -5.30
CA VAL A 4 -23.04 -3.93 -6.38
C VAL A 4 -23.93 -3.70 -7.58
N THR A 5 -23.32 -3.43 -8.73
CA THR A 5 -24.01 -3.34 -10.00
C THR A 5 -23.81 -4.63 -10.77
N ASN A 6 -24.89 -5.20 -11.26
CA ASN A 6 -24.84 -6.40 -12.08
C ASN A 6 -24.62 -6.03 -13.55
N GLU A 7 -23.39 -6.19 -14.03
CA GLU A 7 -23.02 -5.92 -15.42
C GLU A 7 -23.18 -7.14 -16.36
N TYR A 8 -23.69 -8.27 -15.86
CA TYR A 8 -24.05 -9.39 -16.70
C TYR A 8 -25.25 -9.06 -17.59
N THR A 9 -25.33 -9.71 -18.74
CA THR A 9 -26.44 -9.56 -19.67
C THR A 9 -27.62 -10.51 -19.32
N TYR A 10 -27.31 -11.70 -18.76
CA TYR A 10 -28.31 -12.77 -18.57
C TYR A 10 -28.23 -13.47 -17.21
N THR A 11 -27.24 -13.19 -16.40
CA THR A 11 -26.99 -13.89 -15.12
C THR A 11 -27.46 -13.04 -13.95
N ASN A 12 -28.27 -13.60 -13.06
CA ASN A 12 -28.62 -12.95 -11.81
C ASN A 12 -27.47 -13.11 -10.81
N LEU A 13 -27.12 -12.06 -10.03
CA LEU A 13 -25.99 -12.12 -9.10
C LEU A 13 -26.15 -13.16 -7.98
N LYS A 14 -27.37 -13.59 -7.64
CA LYS A 14 -27.59 -14.69 -6.71
C LYS A 14 -26.99 -16.03 -7.17
N GLU A 15 -26.69 -16.17 -8.48
CA GLU A 15 -26.07 -17.35 -9.05
C GLU A 15 -24.53 -17.30 -8.94
N CYS A 16 -23.99 -16.15 -8.60
CA CYS A 16 -22.57 -15.90 -8.42
C CYS A 16 -22.18 -16.07 -6.96
N LYS A 17 -20.89 -16.23 -6.71
CA LYS A 17 -20.32 -16.31 -5.37
C LYS A 17 -19.38 -15.12 -5.13
N MET A 18 -19.35 -14.64 -3.91
CA MET A 18 -18.35 -13.68 -3.48
C MET A 18 -17.77 -14.13 -2.14
N THR A 19 -16.46 -13.97 -2.00
CA THR A 19 -15.75 -14.26 -0.75
C THR A 19 -15.01 -13.02 -0.28
N TYR A 20 -14.68 -13.00 1.01
CA TYR A 20 -13.79 -12.00 1.56
C TYR A 20 -12.63 -12.66 2.31
N LYS A 21 -11.51 -11.93 2.41
CA LYS A 21 -10.38 -12.23 3.27
C LYS A 21 -9.93 -10.97 3.99
N VAL A 22 -9.55 -11.12 5.24
CA VAL A 22 -8.88 -10.09 6.01
C VAL A 22 -7.41 -10.47 6.12
N LEU A 23 -6.54 -9.62 5.62
CA LEU A 23 -5.12 -9.87 5.52
C LEU A 23 -4.33 -8.92 6.42
N SER A 24 -3.35 -9.46 7.12
CA SER A 24 -2.27 -8.67 7.73
C SER A 24 -1.06 -8.71 6.80
N CYS A 25 -0.50 -7.54 6.50
CA CYS A 25 0.62 -7.39 5.59
C CYS A 25 1.91 -7.13 6.35
N ASP A 26 3.00 -7.79 5.97
CA ASP A 26 4.32 -7.47 6.49
C ASP A 26 4.83 -6.14 5.95
N THR A 27 5.73 -5.49 6.72
CA THR A 27 6.38 -4.27 6.24
C THR A 27 7.36 -4.59 5.11
N PRO A 28 7.49 -3.72 4.10
CA PRO A 28 8.47 -3.89 3.03
C PRO A 28 9.93 -3.99 3.52
N LEU A 29 10.19 -3.56 4.76
CA LEU A 29 11.53 -3.57 5.37
C LEU A 29 12.07 -4.97 5.69
N LYS A 30 11.21 -6.00 5.67
CA LYS A 30 11.61 -7.38 5.96
C LYS A 30 12.00 -8.20 4.71
N GLY A 31 12.10 -7.58 3.55
CA GLY A 31 12.44 -8.27 2.29
C GLY A 31 11.19 -8.77 1.56
N VAL A 32 10.93 -10.08 1.52
CA VAL A 32 9.73 -10.59 0.85
C VAL A 32 8.50 -10.21 1.66
N THR A 33 7.63 -9.40 1.09
CA THR A 33 6.34 -9.05 1.68
C THR A 33 5.43 -10.27 1.61
N GLN A 34 5.06 -10.80 2.76
CA GLN A 34 4.04 -11.84 2.86
C GLN A 34 2.80 -11.24 3.52
N SER A 35 1.64 -11.60 3.01
CA SER A 35 0.38 -11.37 3.69
C SER A 35 -0.02 -12.63 4.44
N VAL A 36 -0.54 -12.45 5.64
CA VAL A 36 -1.09 -13.51 6.48
C VAL A 36 -2.60 -13.34 6.49
N GLU A 37 -3.32 -14.39 6.13
CA GLU A 37 -4.77 -14.42 6.23
C GLU A 37 -5.17 -14.54 7.70
N LEU A 38 -5.92 -13.57 8.20
CA LEU A 38 -6.44 -13.56 9.58
C LEU A 38 -7.83 -14.18 9.66
N SER A 39 -8.65 -13.96 8.64
CA SER A 39 -9.99 -14.50 8.54
C SER A 39 -10.49 -14.47 7.10
N HIS A 40 -11.46 -15.32 6.81
CA HIS A 40 -12.16 -15.33 5.52
C HIS A 40 -13.63 -15.73 5.70
N GLY A 41 -14.43 -15.50 4.68
CA GLY A 41 -15.81 -15.92 4.67
C GLY A 41 -16.49 -15.66 3.32
N GLU A 42 -17.79 -15.92 3.30
CA GLU A 42 -18.62 -15.71 2.13
C GLU A 42 -19.47 -14.44 2.31
N VAL A 43 -19.68 -13.74 1.21
CA VAL A 43 -20.60 -12.60 1.11
C VAL A 43 -21.88 -13.08 0.44
N THR A 44 -23.01 -12.91 1.09
CA THR A 44 -24.31 -13.22 0.49
C THR A 44 -24.67 -12.16 -0.54
N LEU A 45 -24.70 -12.55 -1.80
CA LEU A 45 -25.12 -11.68 -2.89
C LEU A 45 -26.65 -11.70 -2.99
N PRO A 46 -27.31 -10.54 -3.03
CA PRO A 46 -28.75 -10.46 -3.25
C PRO A 46 -29.12 -10.80 -4.70
N ALA A 47 -30.40 -11.03 -4.92
CA ALA A 47 -30.96 -11.26 -6.26
C ALA A 47 -31.01 -9.93 -7.03
N ILE A 48 -29.92 -9.58 -7.71
CA ILE A 48 -29.81 -8.40 -8.56
C ILE A 48 -29.88 -8.84 -10.01
N GLN A 49 -30.88 -8.32 -10.74
CA GLN A 49 -31.06 -8.62 -12.15
C GLN A 49 -29.99 -7.94 -13.02
N PRO A 50 -29.75 -8.44 -14.25
CA PRO A 50 -28.88 -7.78 -15.21
C PRO A 50 -29.20 -6.28 -15.38
N GLY A 51 -28.17 -5.44 -15.28
CA GLY A 51 -28.28 -3.98 -15.39
C GLY A 51 -28.77 -3.27 -14.13
N GLU A 52 -29.14 -3.98 -13.07
CA GLU A 52 -29.58 -3.39 -11.81
C GLU A 52 -28.44 -3.23 -10.81
N THR A 53 -28.66 -2.32 -9.85
CA THR A 53 -27.77 -2.10 -8.70
C THR A 53 -28.51 -2.47 -7.42
N GLY A 54 -27.85 -3.17 -6.53
CA GLY A 54 -28.37 -3.53 -5.21
C GLY A 54 -27.30 -3.43 -4.14
N THR A 55 -27.71 -3.74 -2.90
CA THR A 55 -26.81 -3.71 -1.75
C THR A 55 -26.47 -5.12 -1.31
N ALA A 56 -25.19 -5.44 -1.28
CA ALA A 56 -24.67 -6.64 -0.64
C ALA A 56 -24.34 -6.35 0.83
N HIS A 57 -24.52 -7.37 1.66
CA HIS A 57 -24.26 -7.30 3.08
C HIS A 57 -23.47 -8.53 3.52
N PHE A 58 -22.52 -8.34 4.41
CA PHE A 58 -21.86 -9.38 5.18
C PHE A 58 -21.41 -8.83 6.53
N ASP A 59 -21.32 -9.70 7.50
CA ASP A 59 -20.83 -9.37 8.82
C ASP A 59 -19.30 -9.45 8.81
N LEU A 60 -18.68 -8.38 9.26
CA LEU A 60 -17.23 -8.35 9.43
C LEU A 60 -16.84 -9.24 10.63
N PRO A 61 -15.76 -10.01 10.55
CA PRO A 61 -15.28 -10.79 11.67
C PRO A 61 -14.80 -9.92 12.81
N ASP A 62 -14.86 -10.42 14.05
CA ASP A 62 -14.47 -9.67 15.26
C ASP A 62 -13.03 -9.15 15.19
N ASN A 63 -12.14 -9.91 14.54
CA ASN A 63 -10.73 -9.56 14.33
C ASN A 63 -10.47 -8.66 13.11
N PHE A 64 -11.51 -8.09 12.48
CA PHE A 64 -11.37 -7.24 11.30
C PHE A 64 -10.36 -6.10 11.52
N HIS A 65 -10.41 -5.46 12.71
CA HIS A 65 -9.53 -4.33 13.03
C HIS A 65 -8.05 -4.72 13.23
N GLU A 66 -7.73 -6.00 13.30
CA GLU A 66 -6.36 -6.49 13.35
C GLU A 66 -5.73 -6.56 11.95
N GLY A 67 -6.57 -6.62 10.91
CA GLY A 67 -6.14 -6.65 9.52
C GLY A 67 -5.67 -5.31 8.98
N ASP A 68 -4.96 -5.37 7.87
CA ASP A 68 -4.47 -4.21 7.12
C ASP A 68 -5.24 -4.03 5.81
N VAL A 69 -5.69 -5.14 5.19
CA VAL A 69 -6.39 -5.18 3.90
C VAL A 69 -7.61 -6.09 3.99
N LEU A 70 -8.73 -5.61 3.46
CA LEU A 70 -9.89 -6.41 3.11
C LEU A 70 -9.82 -6.72 1.62
N GLU A 71 -9.76 -8.00 1.28
CA GLU A 71 -9.83 -8.49 -0.09
C GLU A 71 -11.21 -9.08 -0.34
N LEU A 72 -11.83 -8.71 -1.46
CA LEU A 72 -13.08 -9.29 -1.96
C LEU A 72 -12.79 -9.98 -3.28
N GLU A 73 -13.29 -11.19 -3.47
CA GLU A 73 -13.16 -11.92 -4.72
C GLU A 73 -14.53 -12.42 -5.19
N ALA A 74 -14.88 -12.12 -6.44
CA ALA A 74 -16.11 -12.55 -7.07
C ALA A 74 -15.86 -13.70 -8.04
N PHE A 75 -16.79 -14.65 -8.05
CA PHE A 75 -16.78 -15.84 -8.90
C PHE A 75 -18.07 -15.92 -9.69
N ASP A 76 -17.99 -16.39 -10.93
CA ASP A 76 -19.16 -16.71 -11.73
C ASP A 76 -19.89 -17.96 -11.19
N LYS A 77 -21.02 -18.29 -11.78
CA LYS A 77 -21.81 -19.49 -11.43
C LYS A 77 -21.07 -20.82 -11.65
N ASN A 78 -19.98 -20.82 -12.40
CA ASN A 78 -19.15 -22.01 -12.66
C ASN A 78 -17.92 -22.06 -11.74
N GLY A 79 -17.72 -21.06 -10.87
CA GLY A 79 -16.62 -20.97 -9.94
C GLY A 79 -15.35 -20.35 -10.52
N HIS A 80 -15.42 -19.71 -11.69
CA HIS A 80 -14.28 -18.97 -12.24
C HIS A 80 -14.20 -17.60 -11.57
N SER A 81 -12.99 -17.20 -11.15
CA SER A 81 -12.74 -15.88 -10.61
C SER A 81 -12.96 -14.81 -11.69
N ILE A 82 -13.79 -13.82 -11.38
CA ILE A 82 -14.15 -12.72 -12.27
C ILE A 82 -13.29 -11.51 -11.99
N CYS A 83 -13.24 -11.13 -10.71
CA CYS A 83 -12.56 -9.94 -10.26
C CYS A 83 -12.22 -10.05 -8.77
N ASN A 84 -11.17 -9.34 -8.40
CA ASN A 84 -10.79 -9.19 -7.01
C ASN A 84 -10.54 -7.70 -6.71
N TRP A 85 -10.90 -7.26 -5.52
CA TRP A 85 -10.73 -5.90 -5.03
C TRP A 85 -10.04 -5.93 -3.69
N SER A 86 -9.10 -5.01 -3.49
CA SER A 86 -8.39 -4.85 -2.23
C SER A 86 -8.69 -3.47 -1.64
N TYR A 87 -9.19 -3.45 -0.42
CA TYR A 87 -9.52 -2.23 0.30
C TYR A 87 -8.63 -2.09 1.53
N PRO A 88 -7.94 -0.97 1.72
CA PRO A 88 -7.17 -0.75 2.93
C PRO A 88 -8.10 -0.60 4.13
N ILE A 89 -7.89 -1.39 5.18
CA ILE A 89 -8.58 -1.26 6.48
C ILE A 89 -7.97 -0.08 7.24
N ARG A 90 -6.65 0.11 7.09
CA ARG A 90 -5.91 1.24 7.65
C ARG A 90 -5.39 2.14 6.56
N LEU A 91 -5.50 3.45 6.74
CA LEU A 91 -4.78 4.39 5.89
C LEU A 91 -3.27 4.19 6.04
N VAL A 92 -2.51 4.59 5.03
CA VAL A 92 -1.04 4.37 4.96
C VAL A 92 -0.35 4.82 6.25
N LYS A 93 -0.67 6.01 6.75
CA LYS A 93 -0.10 6.51 8.02
C LYS A 93 -0.46 5.60 9.20
N GLN A 94 -1.72 5.22 9.33
CA GLN A 94 -2.20 4.34 10.41
C GLN A 94 -1.53 2.95 10.35
N TYR A 95 -1.32 2.44 9.14
CA TYR A 95 -0.60 1.19 8.93
C TYR A 95 0.84 1.29 9.45
N PHE A 96 1.58 2.31 9.06
CA PHE A 96 2.95 2.51 9.53
C PHE A 96 3.03 2.72 11.05
N ASP A 97 2.18 3.54 11.61
CA ASP A 97 2.11 3.79 13.06
C ASP A 97 1.86 2.47 13.81
N HIS A 98 0.94 1.65 13.33
CA HIS A 98 0.63 0.33 13.92
C HIS A 98 1.81 -0.63 13.84
N LYS A 99 2.45 -0.74 12.67
CA LYS A 99 3.61 -1.63 12.49
C LYS A 99 4.84 -1.16 13.27
N MET A 100 5.06 0.14 13.38
CA MET A 100 6.13 0.71 14.22
C MET A 100 5.88 0.47 15.70
N ALA A 101 4.64 0.56 16.17
CA ALA A 101 4.29 0.26 17.55
C ALA A 101 4.51 -1.22 17.90
N GLN A 102 4.37 -2.14 16.93
CA GLN A 102 4.65 -3.57 17.08
C GLN A 102 6.13 -3.91 16.92
N SER A 103 6.94 -2.99 16.43
CA SER A 103 8.37 -3.22 16.25
C SER A 103 9.09 -3.17 17.59
N PRO A 104 9.95 -4.14 17.91
CA PRO A 104 10.81 -4.05 19.09
C PRO A 104 11.90 -2.95 18.99
N MET A 105 11.98 -2.31 17.83
CA MET A 105 12.90 -1.20 17.59
C MET A 105 12.25 0.11 18.07
N THR A 106 12.58 0.55 19.28
CA THR A 106 12.27 1.90 19.72
C THR A 106 13.09 2.89 18.90
N LEU A 107 12.49 4.03 18.52
CA LEU A 107 13.22 5.13 17.84
C LEU A 107 14.48 5.57 18.63
N GLU A 108 14.47 5.43 19.95
CA GLU A 108 15.59 5.71 20.84
C GLU A 108 16.76 4.73 20.68
N ALA A 109 16.50 3.51 20.18
CA ALA A 109 17.52 2.51 19.92
C ALA A 109 18.12 2.61 18.51
N LEU A 110 17.59 3.48 17.65
CA LEU A 110 18.14 3.70 16.31
C LEU A 110 19.35 4.63 16.42
N PRO A 111 20.48 4.27 15.76
CA PRO A 111 21.62 5.16 15.67
C PRO A 111 21.19 6.48 15.04
N GLN A 112 21.55 7.58 15.69
CA GLN A 112 21.26 8.90 15.11
C GLN A 112 21.93 9.05 13.76
N ALA A 113 21.17 9.57 12.79
CA ALA A 113 21.72 9.92 11.51
C ALA A 113 22.58 11.19 11.63
N THR A 114 23.74 11.18 11.01
CA THR A 114 24.60 12.34 10.86
C THR A 114 24.53 12.86 9.43
N ALA A 115 24.59 14.18 9.26
CA ALA A 115 24.58 14.80 7.96
C ALA A 115 25.88 15.61 7.78
N SER A 116 26.49 15.49 6.61
CA SER A 116 27.58 16.35 6.17
C SER A 116 27.27 16.90 4.78
N ARG A 117 27.73 18.14 4.52
CA ARG A 117 27.51 18.80 3.23
C ARG A 117 28.81 19.50 2.79
N ASN A 118 29.10 19.33 1.50
CA ASN A 118 30.10 20.15 0.79
C ASN A 118 29.43 20.79 -0.45
N ALA A 119 30.25 21.40 -1.31
CA ALA A 119 29.77 22.10 -2.51
C ALA A 119 29.04 21.16 -3.50
N SER A 120 29.39 19.87 -3.53
CA SER A 120 28.92 18.91 -4.54
C SER A 120 27.98 17.85 -3.98
N HIS A 121 28.08 17.54 -2.69
CA HIS A 121 27.36 16.40 -2.10
C HIS A 121 26.81 16.71 -0.72
N ILE A 122 25.68 16.05 -0.42
CA ILE A 122 25.15 15.89 0.93
C ILE A 122 25.23 14.40 1.26
N VAL A 123 25.84 14.06 2.38
CA VAL A 123 25.98 12.67 2.83
C VAL A 123 25.26 12.49 4.14
N LEU A 124 24.33 11.54 4.16
CA LEU A 124 23.65 11.09 5.37
C LEU A 124 24.21 9.72 5.78
N ASN A 125 24.59 9.60 7.03
CA ASN A 125 25.10 8.35 7.59
C ASN A 125 24.28 7.96 8.81
N SER A 126 23.88 6.69 8.88
CA SER A 126 23.26 6.10 10.07
C SER A 126 23.69 4.65 10.18
N ALA A 127 24.29 4.28 11.32
CA ALA A 127 24.84 2.94 11.54
C ALA A 127 25.72 2.49 10.36
N LYS A 128 25.25 1.48 9.61
CA LYS A 128 25.95 0.89 8.46
C LYS A 128 25.45 1.42 7.11
N VAL A 129 24.54 2.39 7.12
CA VAL A 129 23.95 2.93 5.88
C VAL A 129 24.49 4.33 5.62
N SER A 130 24.91 4.56 4.37
CA SER A 130 25.33 5.87 3.88
C SER A 130 24.57 6.19 2.60
N VAL A 131 23.98 7.38 2.53
CA VAL A 131 23.29 7.88 1.34
C VAL A 131 23.92 9.19 0.91
N THR A 132 24.39 9.24 -0.33
CA THR A 132 25.00 10.44 -0.93
C THR A 132 24.05 11.06 -1.94
N PHE A 133 23.76 12.33 -1.76
CA PHE A 133 22.95 13.14 -2.68
C PHE A 133 23.82 14.14 -3.41
N ASP A 134 23.44 14.47 -4.63
CA ASP A 134 23.95 15.64 -5.34
C ASP A 134 23.42 16.92 -4.65
N ALA A 135 24.30 17.82 -4.26
CA ALA A 135 23.92 19.01 -3.49
C ALA A 135 23.16 20.06 -4.32
N THR A 136 23.19 19.95 -5.65
CA THR A 136 22.53 20.87 -6.57
C THR A 136 21.14 20.37 -6.97
N THR A 137 21.05 19.08 -7.30
CA THR A 137 19.82 18.47 -7.84
C THR A 137 18.98 17.73 -6.79
N GLY A 138 19.56 17.37 -5.64
CA GLY A 138 18.93 16.54 -4.63
C GLY A 138 18.79 15.06 -5.00
N ILE A 139 19.35 14.66 -6.14
CA ILE A 139 19.25 13.28 -6.63
C ILE A 139 20.22 12.38 -5.86
N ILE A 140 19.78 11.17 -5.53
CA ILE A 140 20.66 10.16 -4.91
C ILE A 140 21.72 9.72 -5.92
N LYS A 141 22.96 9.85 -5.52
CA LYS A 141 24.15 9.43 -6.28
C LYS A 141 24.63 8.05 -5.89
N GLN A 142 24.55 7.73 -4.61
CA GLN A 142 25.04 6.46 -4.11
C GLN A 142 24.33 6.09 -2.80
N VAL A 143 24.07 4.80 -2.65
CA VAL A 143 23.64 4.20 -1.38
C VAL A 143 24.60 3.07 -1.04
N LYS A 144 25.10 3.05 0.19
CA LYS A 144 25.92 1.97 0.72
C LYS A 144 25.30 1.37 1.96
N ALA A 145 25.40 0.04 2.09
CA ALA A 145 25.06 -0.71 3.28
C ALA A 145 26.33 -1.48 3.75
N GLY A 146 27.03 -0.93 4.72
CA GLY A 146 28.39 -1.37 5.09
C GLY A 146 29.34 -1.14 3.92
N GLU A 147 30.05 -2.19 3.53
CA GLU A 147 30.98 -2.16 2.38
C GLU A 147 30.28 -2.40 1.03
N THR A 148 28.99 -2.77 1.06
CA THR A 148 28.25 -3.10 -0.16
C THR A 148 27.57 -1.87 -0.74
N GLU A 149 27.82 -1.58 -2.01
CA GLU A 149 27.06 -0.59 -2.76
C GLU A 149 25.72 -1.18 -3.17
N VAL A 150 24.63 -0.49 -2.78
CA VAL A 150 23.28 -0.84 -3.18
C VAL A 150 23.04 -0.24 -4.57
N PRO A 151 22.57 -1.00 -5.57
CA PRO A 151 22.38 -0.51 -6.93
C PRO A 151 21.12 0.38 -7.02
N PHE A 152 21.11 1.46 -6.26
CA PHE A 152 20.06 2.47 -6.18
C PHE A 152 20.67 3.85 -6.32
N LYS A 153 20.49 4.46 -7.49
CA LYS A 153 20.99 5.79 -7.82
C LYS A 153 20.02 6.48 -8.79
N ASP A 154 20.27 7.77 -9.04
CA ASP A 154 19.54 8.59 -9.99
C ASP A 154 18.05 8.79 -9.65
N GLY A 155 17.64 8.58 -8.40
CA GLY A 155 16.27 8.77 -7.91
C GLY A 155 16.22 9.34 -6.49
N PRO A 156 15.02 9.58 -5.98
CA PRO A 156 13.79 9.76 -6.73
C PRO A 156 13.83 11.03 -7.58
N VAL A 157 13.30 10.94 -8.80
CA VAL A 157 13.15 12.09 -9.69
C VAL A 157 11.70 12.49 -9.71
N ALA A 158 11.39 13.76 -9.38
CA ALA A 158 10.06 14.29 -9.59
C ALA A 158 9.83 14.48 -11.09
N VAL A 159 9.01 13.60 -11.68
CA VAL A 159 8.62 13.72 -13.09
C VAL A 159 7.39 14.60 -13.15
N GLY A 160 7.57 15.89 -13.50
CA GLY A 160 6.48 16.77 -13.85
C GLY A 160 5.97 16.45 -15.25
N MET A 161 4.73 16.01 -15.40
CA MET A 161 4.07 16.10 -16.69
C MET A 161 3.90 17.59 -17.01
N LYS A 162 4.43 18.05 -18.13
CA LYS A 162 3.98 19.31 -18.72
C LYS A 162 2.55 19.14 -19.20
N MET A 163 1.62 19.27 -18.30
CA MET A 163 0.25 19.54 -18.68
C MET A 163 0.18 20.99 -19.19
N ARG A 164 -0.91 21.35 -19.88
CA ARG A 164 -1.21 22.68 -20.44
C ARG A 164 -1.22 23.80 -19.39
N TYR A 165 -1.09 23.44 -18.15
CA TYR A 165 -0.91 24.28 -16.96
C TYR A 165 0.39 23.87 -16.32
N GLU A 166 1.12 24.82 -15.79
CA GLU A 166 2.41 24.61 -15.12
C GLU A 166 2.35 23.39 -14.20
N PRO A 167 3.41 22.55 -14.17
CA PRO A 167 3.43 21.40 -13.30
C PRO A 167 3.25 21.88 -11.87
N SER A 168 2.08 21.65 -11.31
CA SER A 168 1.89 21.92 -9.90
C SER A 168 2.61 20.82 -9.14
N LEU A 169 3.75 21.15 -8.58
CA LEU A 169 4.39 20.36 -7.51
C LEU A 169 3.65 20.60 -6.18
N SER A 170 2.41 21.04 -6.23
CA SER A 170 1.60 21.36 -5.05
C SER A 170 1.48 20.17 -4.09
N TYR A 171 1.44 18.94 -4.60
CA TYR A 171 1.42 17.75 -3.74
C TYR A 171 2.74 17.50 -2.98
N VAL A 172 3.86 18.07 -3.42
CA VAL A 172 5.15 18.00 -2.70
C VAL A 172 5.21 19.01 -1.56
N ARG A 173 4.42 20.09 -1.63
CA ARG A 173 4.36 21.13 -0.60
C ARG A 173 3.48 20.74 0.58
N GLU A 174 2.45 19.92 0.36
CA GLU A 174 1.51 19.50 1.39
C GLU A 174 2.06 18.45 2.36
N THR A 175 3.23 17.87 2.05
CA THR A 175 3.89 16.91 2.95
C THR A 175 4.89 17.55 3.92
N GLN A 176 4.94 18.87 4.01
CA GLN A 176 5.88 19.61 4.88
C GLN A 176 5.22 20.30 6.09
N GLU A 177 3.95 19.99 6.41
CA GLU A 177 3.31 20.41 7.66
C GLU A 177 3.14 19.26 8.65
#